data_906ad59bccc1edb38adbf3ef8e899334
#
_entry.id   906ad59bccc1edb38adbf3ef8e899334
#
_cell.length_a   1.000
_cell.length_b   1.000
_cell.length_c   1.000
_cell.angle_alpha   90.00
_cell.angle_beta   90.00
_cell.angle_gamma   90.00
#
_symmetry.space_group_name_H-M   'P 1'
#
loop_
_entity.id
_entity.type
_entity.pdbx_description
1 polymer ?
#
loop_
_entity_poly.entity_id
_entity_poly.type
_entity_poly.pdbx_seq_one_letter_code
_entity_poly.pdbx_strand_id
1 'polypeptide(L)'
;MRERTGMVGMVNLAIDGSKIEASASKRKAMSYGRMVEEEGRLKAEIAGYLQRAQEEDAAEDVLFGPDEAGPKLPDELRRRKSRLAKICEAKAVLEAEAQAAAEAAEKARADKEAQSDKPLVGRKPNIDPAPKDSAQRSFTDPDSRIMKGADGAFLQAYNAASGSR
;
A
#
# COMPACT_ATOMS: atom_id res chain seq x y z
N MET A 1 34.36 22.89 -49.14
CA MET A 1 33.20 22.72 -48.24
C MET A 1 33.42 21.48 -47.44
N ARG A 2 33.68 21.61 -46.13
CA ARG A 2 33.82 20.48 -45.19
C ARG A 2 32.61 20.49 -44.30
N GLU A 3 31.75 19.50 -44.44
CA GLU A 3 30.64 19.26 -43.54
C GLU A 3 31.19 18.80 -42.18
N ARG A 4 30.91 19.58 -41.17
CA ARG A 4 31.13 19.19 -39.75
C ARG A 4 29.97 18.28 -39.33
N THR A 5 30.21 16.99 -39.32
CA THR A 5 29.35 16.06 -38.64
C THR A 5 29.43 16.36 -37.12
N GLY A 6 28.37 16.96 -36.59
CA GLY A 6 28.20 17.18 -35.16
C GLY A 6 28.05 15.84 -34.48
N MET A 7 29.06 15.38 -33.76
CA MET A 7 28.93 14.34 -32.77
C MET A 7 28.03 14.87 -31.66
N VAL A 8 26.79 14.35 -31.58
CA VAL A 8 25.95 14.53 -30.41
C VAL A 8 26.62 13.72 -29.32
N GLY A 9 27.32 14.41 -28.42
CA GLY A 9 27.87 13.78 -27.20
C GLY A 9 26.70 13.18 -26.40
N MET A 10 26.79 11.89 -26.05
CA MET A 10 25.91 11.31 -25.05
C MET A 10 26.11 12.10 -23.76
N VAL A 11 25.12 12.93 -23.43
CA VAL A 11 25.05 13.56 -22.12
C VAL A 11 24.65 12.44 -21.17
N ASN A 12 25.58 12.00 -20.32
CA ASN A 12 25.25 11.13 -19.20
C ASN A 12 24.38 11.93 -18.25
N LEU A 13 23.08 11.71 -18.31
CA LEU A 13 22.11 12.29 -17.39
C LEU A 13 22.25 11.54 -16.05
N ALA A 14 22.99 12.11 -15.12
CA ALA A 14 23.03 11.65 -13.75
C ALA A 14 21.74 12.12 -13.06
N ILE A 15 20.76 11.22 -12.89
CA ILE A 15 19.56 11.49 -12.11
C ILE A 15 19.97 11.28 -10.64
N ASP A 16 20.27 12.36 -9.93
CA ASP A 16 20.47 12.31 -8.48
C ASP A 16 19.09 12.38 -7.79
N GLY A 17 18.68 11.28 -7.18
CA GLY A 17 17.45 11.18 -6.43
C GLY A 17 17.62 11.75 -5.02
N SER A 18 17.25 13.00 -4.81
CA SER A 18 17.19 13.58 -3.46
C SER A 18 16.05 13.00 -2.66
N LYS A 19 16.34 12.55 -1.44
CA LYS A 19 15.33 12.07 -0.49
C LYS A 19 14.84 13.24 0.35
N ILE A 20 13.56 13.58 0.20
CA ILE A 20 12.92 14.65 0.98
C ILE A 20 12.15 13.98 2.11
N GLU A 21 12.47 14.33 3.35
CA GLU A 21 11.79 13.79 4.53
C GLU A 21 10.31 14.17 4.53
N ALA A 22 9.45 13.17 4.69
CA ALA A 22 8.01 13.37 4.77
C ALA A 22 7.60 13.67 6.22
N SER A 23 6.61 14.55 6.40
CA SER A 23 6.00 14.83 7.70
C SER A 23 5.11 13.66 8.18
N ALA A 24 5.62 12.44 8.10
CA ALA A 24 4.90 11.23 8.42
C ALA A 24 5.68 10.39 9.46
N SER A 25 4.95 9.93 10.48
CA SER A 25 5.55 9.07 11.51
C SER A 25 5.73 7.64 10.99
N LYS A 26 6.92 7.07 11.15
CA LYS A 26 7.20 5.64 10.88
C LYS A 26 6.23 4.70 11.61
N ARG A 27 5.74 5.11 12.80
CA ARG A 27 4.81 4.32 13.63
C ARG A 27 3.40 4.23 13.04
N LYS A 28 3.06 5.11 12.09
CA LYS A 28 1.78 5.12 11.37
C LYS A 28 1.85 4.41 10.02
N ALA A 29 2.97 3.81 9.69
CA ALA A 29 3.09 2.89 8.56
C ALA A 29 2.90 1.45 9.01
N MET A 30 2.25 0.64 8.18
CA MET A 30 2.01 -0.78 8.44
C MET A 30 2.40 -1.60 7.21
N SER A 31 2.97 -2.79 7.43
CA SER A 31 3.26 -3.74 6.36
C SER A 31 2.01 -4.52 5.98
N TYR A 32 1.96 -5.03 4.75
CA TYR A 32 0.83 -5.78 4.21
C TYR A 32 0.50 -7.01 5.08
N GLY A 33 1.50 -7.81 5.43
CA GLY A 33 1.30 -8.96 6.32
C GLY A 33 0.64 -8.58 7.65
N ARG A 34 1.11 -7.48 8.28
CA ARG A 34 0.48 -6.97 9.51
C ARG A 34 -0.92 -6.40 9.29
N MET A 35 -1.22 -5.85 8.09
CA MET A 35 -2.58 -5.40 7.76
C MET A 35 -3.54 -6.58 7.71
N VAL A 36 -3.13 -7.69 7.12
CA VAL A 36 -3.93 -8.93 7.04
C VAL A 36 -4.22 -9.50 8.43
N GLU A 37 -3.21 -9.60 9.28
CA GLU A 37 -3.36 -10.07 10.67
C GLU A 37 -4.29 -9.16 11.48
N GLU A 38 -4.06 -7.85 11.42
CA GLU A 38 -4.83 -6.87 12.18
C GLU A 38 -6.28 -6.75 11.70
N GLU A 39 -6.51 -6.89 10.39
CA GLU A 39 -7.85 -6.99 9.79
C GLU A 39 -8.61 -8.17 10.37
N GLY A 40 -8.00 -9.36 10.40
CA GLY A 40 -8.60 -10.55 10.98
C GLY A 40 -8.93 -10.37 12.46
N ARG A 41 -7.99 -9.83 13.24
CA ARG A 41 -8.17 -9.57 14.67
C ARG A 41 -9.31 -8.58 14.92
N LEU A 42 -9.33 -7.45 14.23
CA LEU A 42 -10.37 -6.43 14.40
C LEU A 42 -11.76 -6.93 13.99
N LYS A 43 -11.85 -7.72 12.93
CA LYS A 43 -13.11 -8.36 12.51
C LYS A 43 -13.64 -9.29 13.59
N ALA A 44 -12.80 -10.12 14.18
CA ALA A 44 -13.18 -11.03 15.27
C ALA A 44 -13.60 -10.25 16.52
N GLU A 45 -12.86 -9.22 16.91
CA GLU A 45 -13.22 -8.37 18.05
C GLU A 45 -14.58 -7.69 17.84
N ILE A 46 -14.81 -7.09 16.66
CA ILE A 46 -16.08 -6.43 16.31
C ILE A 46 -17.24 -7.43 16.34
N ALA A 47 -17.05 -8.62 15.77
CA ALA A 47 -18.07 -9.67 15.80
C ALA A 47 -18.41 -10.09 17.22
N GLY A 48 -17.41 -10.28 18.07
CA GLY A 48 -17.62 -10.64 19.48
C GLY A 48 -18.31 -9.54 20.29
N TYR A 49 -18.09 -8.26 19.97
CA TYR A 49 -18.84 -7.15 20.59
C TYR A 49 -20.30 -7.13 20.15
N LEU A 50 -20.55 -7.31 18.85
CA LEU A 50 -21.91 -7.31 18.31
C LEU A 50 -22.72 -8.48 18.84
N GLN A 51 -22.11 -9.66 18.95
CA GLN A 51 -22.77 -10.83 19.50
C GLN A 51 -23.18 -10.60 20.96
N ARG A 52 -22.28 -10.08 21.79
CA ARG A 52 -22.59 -9.77 23.21
C ARG A 52 -23.69 -8.72 23.33
N ALA A 53 -23.65 -7.66 22.53
CA ALA A 53 -24.69 -6.66 22.52
C ALA A 53 -26.05 -7.24 22.13
N GLN A 54 -26.10 -8.14 21.14
CA GLN A 54 -27.33 -8.83 20.75
C GLN A 54 -27.87 -9.75 21.87
N GLU A 55 -26.97 -10.42 22.59
CA GLU A 55 -27.35 -11.27 23.72
C GLU A 55 -27.90 -10.43 24.89
N GLU A 56 -27.29 -9.27 25.18
CA GLU A 56 -27.75 -8.33 26.19
C GLU A 56 -29.10 -7.69 25.80
N ASP A 57 -29.24 -7.20 24.57
CA ASP A 57 -30.49 -6.63 24.04
C ASP A 57 -31.65 -7.65 24.09
N ALA A 58 -31.37 -8.91 23.68
CA ALA A 58 -32.37 -9.97 23.72
C ALA A 58 -32.80 -10.32 25.16
N ALA A 59 -31.89 -10.22 26.12
CA ALA A 59 -32.22 -10.44 27.53
C ALA A 59 -33.02 -9.27 28.11
N GLU A 60 -32.73 -8.03 27.72
CA GLU A 60 -33.47 -6.83 28.13
C GLU A 60 -34.87 -6.82 27.52
N ASP A 61 -35.02 -7.16 26.24
CA ASP A 61 -36.32 -7.27 25.56
C ASP A 61 -37.28 -8.25 26.23
N VAL A 62 -36.74 -9.35 26.77
CA VAL A 62 -37.53 -10.34 27.53
C VAL A 62 -38.02 -9.76 28.85
N LEU A 63 -37.24 -8.88 29.48
CA LEU A 63 -37.57 -8.33 30.80
C LEU A 63 -38.42 -7.06 30.72
N PHE A 64 -38.19 -6.20 29.75
CA PHE A 64 -38.74 -4.83 29.70
C PHE A 64 -39.58 -4.55 28.44
N GLY A 65 -39.59 -5.49 27.44
CA GLY A 65 -40.19 -5.27 26.15
C GLY A 65 -39.29 -4.55 25.15
N PRO A 66 -39.62 -4.61 23.85
CA PRO A 66 -38.73 -4.03 22.82
C PRO A 66 -38.63 -2.52 22.94
N ASP A 67 -37.42 -2.00 23.05
CA ASP A 67 -37.13 -0.58 23.05
C ASP A 67 -36.97 -0.09 21.59
N GLU A 68 -37.66 1.01 21.23
CA GLU A 68 -37.57 1.61 19.89
C GLU A 68 -36.26 2.37 19.64
N ALA A 69 -35.48 2.66 20.67
CA ALA A 69 -34.19 3.31 20.57
C ALA A 69 -33.09 2.28 20.39
N GLY A 70 -32.74 1.99 19.14
CA GLY A 70 -31.61 1.10 18.83
C GLY A 70 -30.33 1.47 19.59
N PRO A 71 -29.51 0.47 19.97
CA PRO A 71 -28.34 0.67 20.83
C PRO A 71 -27.34 1.66 20.21
N LYS A 72 -27.00 2.70 20.96
CA LYS A 72 -25.89 3.61 20.58
C LYS A 72 -24.61 2.81 20.55
N LEU A 73 -24.02 2.64 19.39
CA LEU A 73 -22.75 1.96 19.21
C LEU A 73 -21.70 2.54 20.19
N PRO A 74 -21.11 1.75 21.10
CA PRO A 74 -20.08 2.23 21.99
C PRO A 74 -18.94 2.92 21.21
N ASP A 75 -18.40 4.01 21.75
CA ASP A 75 -17.32 4.77 21.10
C ASP A 75 -16.12 3.89 20.73
N GLU A 76 -15.88 2.88 21.50
CA GLU A 76 -14.81 1.92 21.28
C GLU A 76 -15.05 1.07 20.03
N LEU A 77 -16.26 0.60 19.79
CA LEU A 77 -16.64 -0.14 18.60
C LEU A 77 -16.54 0.74 17.34
N ARG A 78 -16.95 2.01 17.47
CA ARG A 78 -16.83 3.00 16.38
C ARG A 78 -15.36 3.24 16.01
N ARG A 79 -14.46 3.35 17.00
CA ARG A 79 -13.02 3.49 16.77
C ARG A 79 -12.42 2.26 16.10
N ARG A 80 -12.82 1.05 16.52
CA ARG A 80 -12.37 -0.20 15.88
C ARG A 80 -12.85 -0.32 14.44
N LYS A 81 -14.10 -0.01 14.17
CA LYS A 81 -14.65 0.01 12.80
C LYS A 81 -13.92 1.03 11.90
N SER A 82 -13.66 2.23 12.41
CA SER A 82 -12.91 3.24 11.68
C SER A 82 -11.46 2.81 11.38
N ARG A 83 -10.81 2.17 12.36
CA ARG A 83 -9.45 1.62 12.16
C ARG A 83 -9.45 0.50 11.12
N LEU A 84 -10.41 -0.42 11.19
CA LEU A 84 -10.59 -1.50 10.22
C LEU A 84 -10.78 -0.94 8.81
N ALA A 85 -11.64 0.05 8.62
CA ALA A 85 -11.87 0.69 7.33
C ALA A 85 -10.58 1.25 6.72
N LYS A 86 -9.76 1.97 7.51
CA LYS A 86 -8.46 2.49 7.06
C LYS A 86 -7.47 1.40 6.67
N ILE A 87 -7.46 0.29 7.40
CA ILE A 87 -6.59 -0.85 7.07
C ILE A 87 -7.04 -1.50 5.77
N CYS A 88 -8.34 -1.74 5.58
CA CYS A 88 -8.89 -2.31 4.36
C CYS A 88 -8.61 -1.41 3.14
N GLU A 89 -8.77 -0.09 3.28
CA GLU A 89 -8.45 0.88 2.23
C GLU A 89 -6.97 0.82 1.84
N ALA A 90 -6.08 0.88 2.83
CA ALA A 90 -4.64 0.82 2.59
C ALA A 90 -4.21 -0.50 1.93
N LYS A 91 -4.80 -1.61 2.35
CA LYS A 91 -4.58 -2.94 1.79
C LYS A 91 -5.03 -3.03 0.33
N ALA A 92 -6.25 -2.56 0.04
CA ALA A 92 -6.79 -2.55 -1.33
C ALA A 92 -5.90 -1.75 -2.30
N VAL A 93 -5.35 -0.64 -1.84
CA VAL A 93 -4.43 0.16 -2.67
C VAL A 93 -3.13 -0.59 -2.92
N LEU A 94 -2.54 -1.25 -1.92
CA LEU A 94 -1.33 -2.07 -2.13
C LEU A 94 -1.58 -3.23 -3.09
N GLU A 95 -2.75 -3.86 -3.02
CA GLU A 95 -3.16 -4.93 -3.93
C GLU A 95 -3.31 -4.40 -5.37
N ALA A 96 -3.94 -3.25 -5.55
CA ALA A 96 -4.08 -2.61 -6.85
C ALA A 96 -2.72 -2.16 -7.43
N GLU A 97 -1.82 -1.61 -6.59
CA GLU A 97 -0.46 -1.24 -7.00
C GLU A 97 0.34 -2.49 -7.46
N ALA A 98 0.24 -3.60 -6.73
CA ALA A 98 0.92 -4.84 -7.06
C ALA A 98 0.39 -5.45 -8.36
N GLN A 99 -0.91 -5.46 -8.55
CA GLN A 99 -1.55 -5.95 -9.78
C GLN A 99 -1.15 -5.09 -10.99
N ALA A 100 -1.22 -3.77 -10.87
CA ALA A 100 -0.80 -2.86 -11.95
C ALA A 100 0.68 -3.02 -12.31
N ALA A 101 1.54 -3.23 -11.31
CA ALA A 101 2.95 -3.50 -11.55
C ALA A 101 3.18 -4.85 -12.26
N ALA A 102 2.41 -5.87 -11.92
CA ALA A 102 2.45 -7.18 -12.59
C ALA A 102 2.03 -7.07 -14.06
N GLU A 103 0.91 -6.41 -14.34
CA GLU A 103 0.41 -6.17 -15.70
C GLU A 103 1.40 -5.35 -16.54
N ALA A 104 1.99 -4.30 -15.94
CA ALA A 104 3.00 -3.49 -16.62
C ALA A 104 4.27 -4.29 -16.95
N ALA A 105 4.68 -5.17 -16.06
CA ALA A 105 5.85 -6.03 -16.29
C ALA A 105 5.59 -7.08 -17.38
N GLU A 106 4.40 -7.65 -17.42
CA GLU A 106 3.99 -8.58 -18.49
C GLU A 106 3.94 -7.88 -19.85
N LYS A 107 3.34 -6.69 -19.89
CA LYS A 107 3.28 -5.87 -21.12
C LYS A 107 4.68 -5.50 -21.61
N ALA A 108 5.53 -5.00 -20.72
CA ALA A 108 6.91 -4.64 -21.07
C ALA A 108 7.71 -5.84 -21.58
N ARG A 109 7.41 -7.05 -21.11
CA ARG A 109 8.00 -8.27 -21.63
C ARG A 109 7.48 -8.61 -23.00
N ALA A 110 6.17 -8.56 -23.21
CA ALA A 110 5.55 -8.82 -24.52
C ALA A 110 6.09 -7.84 -25.59
N ASP A 111 6.23 -6.56 -25.24
CA ASP A 111 6.81 -5.54 -26.11
C ASP A 111 8.27 -5.87 -26.48
N LYS A 112 9.06 -6.35 -25.53
CA LYS A 112 10.45 -6.77 -25.78
C LYS A 112 10.51 -8.03 -26.66
N GLU A 113 9.61 -9.00 -26.45
CA GLU A 113 9.51 -10.20 -27.29
C GLU A 113 9.12 -9.83 -28.74
N ALA A 114 8.20 -8.87 -28.89
CA ALA A 114 7.78 -8.40 -30.23
C ALA A 114 8.88 -7.61 -30.99
N GLN A 115 9.78 -6.95 -30.25
CA GLN A 115 10.90 -6.19 -30.83
C GLN A 115 12.15 -7.04 -31.09
N SER A 116 12.19 -8.27 -30.59
CA SER A 116 13.34 -9.16 -30.70
C SER A 116 13.10 -10.21 -31.77
N ASP A 117 14.00 -10.32 -32.74
CA ASP A 117 14.00 -11.42 -33.74
C ASP A 117 14.31 -12.80 -33.13
N LYS A 118 14.68 -12.85 -31.87
CA LYS A 118 15.01 -14.09 -31.15
C LYS A 118 14.13 -14.22 -29.93
N PRO A 119 13.61 -15.43 -29.63
CA PRO A 119 12.86 -15.66 -28.41
C PRO A 119 13.74 -15.35 -27.18
N LEU A 120 13.16 -14.64 -26.21
CA LEU A 120 13.86 -14.33 -24.96
C LEU A 120 14.23 -15.64 -24.26
N VAL A 121 15.54 -15.92 -24.19
CA VAL A 121 16.07 -17.11 -23.51
C VAL A 121 16.04 -16.87 -22.00
N GLY A 122 15.38 -17.73 -21.25
CA GLY A 122 15.34 -17.68 -19.79
C GLY A 122 14.00 -18.09 -19.21
N ARG A 123 14.02 -18.43 -17.91
CA ARG A 123 12.80 -18.74 -17.15
C ARG A 123 11.92 -17.51 -17.08
N LYS A 124 10.63 -17.68 -17.38
CA LYS A 124 9.63 -16.61 -17.18
C LYS A 124 9.71 -16.14 -15.73
N PRO A 125 9.89 -14.83 -15.45
CA PRO A 125 9.81 -14.35 -14.08
C PRO A 125 8.43 -14.69 -13.53
N ASN A 126 8.39 -15.25 -12.32
CA ASN A 126 7.14 -15.46 -11.60
C ASN A 126 6.72 -14.09 -11.05
N ILE A 127 5.84 -13.41 -11.77
CA ILE A 127 5.29 -12.13 -11.35
C ILE A 127 4.07 -12.46 -10.49
N ASP A 128 4.24 -12.36 -9.19
CA ASP A 128 3.16 -12.54 -8.24
C ASP A 128 2.33 -11.24 -8.22
N PRO A 129 1.03 -11.27 -8.57
CA PRO A 129 0.17 -10.12 -8.51
C PRO A 129 -0.17 -9.70 -7.06
N ALA A 130 0.15 -10.54 -6.07
CA ALA A 130 -0.06 -10.21 -4.67
C ALA A 130 1.04 -9.30 -4.12
N PRO A 131 0.72 -8.34 -3.24
CA PRO A 131 1.72 -7.56 -2.54
C PRO A 131 2.62 -8.44 -1.70
N LYS A 132 3.91 -8.09 -1.61
CA LYS A 132 4.81 -8.74 -0.65
C LYS A 132 4.40 -8.39 0.78
N ASP A 133 4.55 -9.32 1.73
CA ASP A 133 4.26 -9.08 3.15
C ASP A 133 5.01 -7.87 3.71
N SER A 134 6.18 -7.57 3.16
CA SER A 134 7.01 -6.42 3.52
C SER A 134 6.58 -5.10 2.86
N ALA A 135 5.64 -5.12 1.90
CA ALA A 135 5.11 -3.90 1.29
C ALA A 135 4.46 -3.03 2.36
N GLN A 136 4.80 -1.75 2.40
CA GLN A 136 4.35 -0.85 3.47
C GLN A 136 3.61 0.35 2.91
N ARG A 137 2.62 0.81 3.68
CA ARG A 137 1.90 2.05 3.41
C ARG A 137 1.71 2.85 4.68
N SER A 138 1.92 4.16 4.58
CA SER A 138 1.62 5.09 5.67
C SER A 138 0.15 5.48 5.64
N PHE A 139 -0.50 5.51 6.81
CA PHE A 139 -1.89 5.96 6.95
C PHE A 139 -2.03 7.49 7.00
N THR A 140 -0.93 8.19 7.26
CA THR A 140 -0.93 9.66 7.36
C THR A 140 -0.56 10.30 6.03
N ASP A 141 0.38 9.68 5.34
CA ASP A 141 0.94 10.18 4.09
C ASP A 141 1.18 8.99 3.14
N PRO A 142 0.16 8.65 2.33
CA PRO A 142 0.19 7.49 1.46
C PRO A 142 1.31 7.51 0.41
N ASP A 143 1.78 8.70 0.03
CA ASP A 143 2.79 8.86 -1.03
C ASP A 143 4.22 8.70 -0.50
N SER A 144 4.39 8.81 0.83
CA SER A 144 5.69 8.59 1.45
C SER A 144 6.06 7.11 1.51
N ARG A 145 7.34 6.82 1.42
CA ARG A 145 7.91 5.46 1.53
C ARG A 145 9.01 5.42 2.58
N ILE A 146 9.18 4.26 3.23
CA ILE A 146 10.33 4.06 4.12
C ILE A 146 11.58 3.92 3.27
N MET A 147 12.53 4.82 3.47
CA MET A 147 13.81 4.86 2.77
C MET A 147 14.95 4.93 3.77
N LYS A 148 16.11 4.39 3.39
CA LYS A 148 17.33 4.51 4.18
C LYS A 148 17.94 5.89 3.95
N GLY A 149 18.12 6.68 4.99
CA GLY A 149 18.79 7.98 4.96
C GLY A 149 20.30 7.88 4.73
N ALA A 150 20.95 9.01 4.56
CA ALA A 150 22.40 9.08 4.40
C ALA A 150 23.16 8.65 5.67
N ASP A 151 22.56 8.86 6.83
CA ASP A 151 23.03 8.43 8.16
C ASP A 151 22.80 6.94 8.44
N GLY A 152 22.19 6.21 7.49
CA GLY A 152 21.84 4.81 7.65
C GLY A 152 20.52 4.55 8.39
N ALA A 153 19.88 5.58 8.95
CA ALA A 153 18.60 5.46 9.58
C ALA A 153 17.46 5.34 8.55
N PHE A 154 16.39 4.64 8.91
CA PHE A 154 15.19 4.59 8.07
C PHE A 154 14.29 5.79 8.39
N LEU A 155 13.80 6.46 7.36
CA LEU A 155 12.88 7.59 7.45
C LEU A 155 11.75 7.46 6.44
N GLN A 156 10.62 8.10 6.71
CA GLN A 156 9.58 8.30 5.72
C GLN A 156 10.01 9.44 4.81
N ALA A 157 10.09 9.20 3.51
CA ALA A 157 10.56 10.19 2.55
C ALA A 157 9.91 10.03 1.19
N TYR A 158 10.03 11.09 0.41
CA TYR A 158 9.75 11.10 -1.02
C TYR A 158 11.06 10.97 -1.81
N ASN A 159 10.99 10.28 -2.91
CA ASN A 159 12.09 10.28 -3.87
C ASN A 159 11.82 11.36 -4.93
N ALA A 160 12.44 12.52 -4.76
CA ALA A 160 12.39 13.58 -5.76
C ALA A 160 13.47 13.33 -6.81
N ALA A 161 13.10 12.73 -7.94
CA ALA A 161 13.97 12.68 -9.11
C ALA A 161 13.94 14.06 -9.79
N SER A 162 15.00 14.84 -9.63
CA SER A 162 15.21 16.08 -10.38
C SER A 162 15.73 15.72 -11.76
N GLY A 163 14.86 15.72 -12.77
CA GLY A 163 15.26 15.68 -14.17
C GLY A 163 15.61 17.10 -14.63
N SER A 164 16.87 17.48 -14.69
CA SER A 164 17.28 18.65 -15.44
C SER A 164 17.30 18.31 -16.93
N ARG A 165 16.60 19.12 -17.75
CA ARG A 165 16.71 19.12 -19.21
C ARG A 165 17.95 19.84 -19.65
#